data_b03cc0e792e383ed8a5cbf55443e54c9
#
_entry.id   b03cc0e792e383ed8a5cbf55443e54c9
#
_cell.length_a   1.000
_cell.length_b   1.000
_cell.length_c   1.000
_cell.angle_alpha   90.00
_cell.angle_beta   90.00
_cell.angle_gamma   90.00
#
_symmetry.space_group_name_H-M   'P 1'
#
loop_
_entity.id
_entity.type
_entity.pdbx_description
1 polymer ?
#
loop_
_entity_poly.entity_id
_entity_poly.type
_entity_poly.pdbx_seq_one_letter_code
_entity_poly.pdbx_strand_id
1 'polypeptide(L)'
;DRVKSMVNIIKAEHQKAKRTMRKKFIWGFPLLTFVMAFIFTLGMTNAYAESVWNWWYTLLLPGMIALFCYLSVAQEKKIKYYHLMTIPTDRRKLLLGKIIYIGYMILFSNVIVFAGATLGGFLLTTHVPVKGALIAVLFLTVSELWEIPVALFLSERFGMIVNLFVCLFITVSGVVISQTRIWYVLVSAIPMRMMCPLLHVLPNGLAAEAGNPLLDTGVI
;
A
#
# COMPACT_ATOMS: atom_id res chain seq x y z
N ASP A 1 -24.89 3.27 19.60
CA ASP A 1 -24.28 2.00 20.04
C ASP A 1 -23.43 1.29 18.96
N ARG A 2 -23.85 1.28 17.68
CA ARG A 2 -23.08 0.61 16.60
C ARG A 2 -21.70 1.25 16.37
N VAL A 3 -21.59 2.57 16.42
CA VAL A 3 -20.31 3.29 16.22
C VAL A 3 -19.36 3.05 17.39
N LYS A 4 -19.86 3.09 18.62
CA LYS A 4 -19.05 2.78 19.83
C LYS A 4 -18.52 1.35 19.77
N SER A 5 -19.32 0.39 19.28
CA SER A 5 -18.88 -0.99 19.10
C SER A 5 -17.75 -1.11 18.06
N MET A 6 -17.81 -0.41 16.91
CA MET A 6 -16.77 -0.45 15.88
C MET A 6 -15.46 0.21 16.37
N VAL A 7 -15.53 1.35 17.03
CA VAL A 7 -14.35 2.00 17.63
C VAL A 7 -13.65 1.08 18.63
N ASN A 8 -14.40 0.34 19.44
CA ASN A 8 -13.82 -0.61 20.40
C ASN A 8 -13.11 -1.77 19.69
N ILE A 9 -13.67 -2.26 18.56
CA ILE A 9 -13.02 -3.30 17.74
C ILE A 9 -11.70 -2.79 17.17
N ILE A 10 -11.69 -1.58 16.60
CA ILE A 10 -10.46 -0.96 16.06
C ILE A 10 -9.41 -0.75 17.17
N LYS A 11 -9.82 -0.30 18.36
CA LYS A 11 -8.92 -0.19 19.52
C LYS A 11 -8.34 -1.54 19.93
N ALA A 12 -9.14 -2.59 19.90
CA ALA A 12 -8.68 -3.95 20.19
C ALA A 12 -7.65 -4.42 19.17
N GLU A 13 -7.86 -4.20 17.87
CA GLU A 13 -6.89 -4.50 16.82
C GLU A 13 -5.60 -3.67 16.99
N HIS A 14 -5.70 -2.40 17.37
CA HIS A 14 -4.54 -1.58 17.70
C HIS A 14 -3.74 -2.15 18.89
N GLN A 15 -4.41 -2.59 19.95
CA GLN A 15 -3.73 -3.22 21.10
C GLN A 15 -3.04 -4.52 20.72
N LYS A 16 -3.67 -5.37 19.90
CA LYS A 16 -3.05 -6.58 19.35
C LYS A 16 -1.79 -6.25 18.55
N ALA A 17 -1.82 -5.19 17.72
CA ALA A 17 -0.69 -4.76 16.92
C ALA A 17 0.47 -4.17 17.74
N LYS A 18 0.19 -3.63 18.92
CA LYS A 18 1.16 -2.87 19.76
C LYS A 18 2.41 -3.68 20.15
N ARG A 19 2.28 -5.00 20.27
CA ARG A 19 3.35 -5.92 20.67
C ARG A 19 3.85 -6.80 19.50
N THR A 20 3.54 -6.43 18.24
CA THR A 20 3.90 -7.21 17.06
C THR A 20 4.85 -6.45 16.15
N MET A 21 5.49 -7.19 15.22
CA MET A 21 6.34 -6.63 14.17
C MET A 21 5.62 -5.65 13.24
N ARG A 22 4.27 -5.67 13.20
CA ARG A 22 3.47 -4.74 12.37
C ARG A 22 3.84 -3.28 12.59
N LYS A 23 4.05 -2.85 13.84
CA LYS A 23 4.49 -1.48 14.13
C LYS A 23 5.87 -1.14 13.58
N LYS A 24 6.79 -2.09 13.59
CA LYS A 24 8.13 -1.90 13.03
C LYS A 24 8.08 -1.78 11.52
N PHE A 25 7.19 -2.53 10.88
CA PHE A 25 7.03 -2.53 9.43
C PHE A 25 6.42 -1.23 8.88
N ILE A 26 5.58 -0.53 9.65
CA ILE A 26 5.04 0.79 9.24
C ILE A 26 6.18 1.79 8.92
N TRP A 27 7.27 1.72 9.66
CA TRP A 27 8.45 2.55 9.44
C TRP A 27 9.48 1.87 8.56
N GLY A 28 9.65 0.56 8.74
CA GLY A 28 10.67 -0.22 8.05
C GLY A 28 10.49 -0.27 6.53
N PHE A 29 9.25 -0.44 6.04
CA PHE A 29 8.98 -0.48 4.61
C PHE A 29 9.22 0.87 3.92
N PRO A 30 8.70 2.02 4.44
CA PRO A 30 9.07 3.33 3.90
C PRO A 30 10.59 3.60 3.93
N LEU A 31 11.27 3.29 5.03
CA LEU A 31 12.72 3.45 5.12
C LEU A 31 13.46 2.60 4.08
N LEU A 32 13.03 1.35 3.91
CA LEU A 32 13.58 0.47 2.87
C LEU A 32 13.36 1.07 1.47
N THR A 33 12.19 1.66 1.22
CA THR A 33 11.91 2.36 -0.05
C THR A 33 12.90 3.49 -0.30
N PHE A 34 13.17 4.31 0.71
CA PHE A 34 14.12 5.43 0.58
C PHE A 34 15.53 4.94 0.28
N VAL A 35 15.97 3.89 0.98
CA VAL A 35 17.30 3.29 0.75
C VAL A 35 17.37 2.67 -0.66
N MET A 36 16.35 1.93 -1.08
CA MET A 36 16.31 1.35 -2.42
C MET A 36 16.32 2.44 -3.50
N ALA A 37 15.46 3.46 -3.36
CA ALA A 37 15.45 4.58 -4.30
C ALA A 37 16.82 5.26 -4.42
N PHE A 38 17.49 5.51 -3.29
CA PHE A 38 18.81 6.11 -3.28
C PHE A 38 19.87 5.23 -3.97
N ILE A 39 19.87 3.91 -3.71
CA ILE A 39 20.80 2.97 -4.34
C ILE A 39 20.55 2.86 -5.85
N PHE A 40 19.30 2.71 -6.27
CA PHE A 40 18.98 2.50 -7.69
C PHE A 40 19.11 3.76 -8.54
N THR A 41 19.01 4.93 -7.94
CA THR A 41 19.31 6.18 -8.67
C THR A 41 20.81 6.44 -8.81
N LEU A 42 21.69 5.71 -8.08
CA LEU A 42 23.16 5.83 -8.12
C LEU A 42 23.65 7.28 -8.09
N GLY A 43 22.99 8.12 -7.28
CA GLY A 43 23.32 9.55 -7.21
C GLY A 43 22.74 10.40 -8.35
N MET A 44 21.92 9.85 -9.23
CA MET A 44 21.06 10.65 -10.12
C MET A 44 20.00 11.34 -9.29
N THR A 45 20.34 12.48 -8.76
CA THR A 45 19.50 13.24 -7.82
C THR A 45 18.15 13.62 -8.45
N ASN A 46 18.10 13.79 -9.77
CA ASN A 46 16.92 14.23 -10.51
C ASN A 46 15.77 13.20 -10.60
N ALA A 47 16.01 11.95 -10.22
CA ALA A 47 15.00 10.87 -10.33
C ALA A 47 14.66 10.23 -8.97
N TYR A 48 15.12 10.83 -7.86
CA TYR A 48 14.94 10.23 -6.53
C TYR A 48 13.46 10.13 -6.12
N ALA A 49 12.71 11.21 -6.26
CA ALA A 49 11.31 11.24 -5.82
C ALA A 49 10.43 10.29 -6.65
N GLU A 50 10.65 10.24 -7.96
CA GLU A 50 9.98 9.33 -8.89
C GLU A 50 10.30 7.87 -8.53
N SER A 51 11.57 7.58 -8.25
CA SER A 51 12.00 6.25 -7.83
C SER A 51 11.38 5.83 -6.51
N VAL A 52 11.31 6.74 -5.50
CA VAL A 52 10.65 6.45 -4.21
C VAL A 52 9.21 6.03 -4.44
N TRP A 53 8.43 6.82 -5.19
CA TRP A 53 7.04 6.50 -5.45
C TRP A 53 6.88 5.22 -6.23
N ASN A 54 7.67 5.01 -7.28
CA ASN A 54 7.60 3.81 -8.11
C ASN A 54 7.86 2.54 -7.30
N TRP A 55 8.97 2.45 -6.56
CA TRP A 55 9.26 1.29 -5.71
C TRP A 55 8.21 1.07 -4.63
N TRP A 56 7.65 2.17 -4.13
CA TRP A 56 6.62 2.09 -3.11
C TRP A 56 5.36 1.39 -3.60
N TYR A 57 4.68 1.95 -4.60
CA TYR A 57 3.39 1.43 -5.03
C TYR A 57 3.47 0.16 -5.87
N THR A 58 4.62 -0.12 -6.53
CA THR A 58 4.77 -1.33 -7.38
C THR A 58 5.19 -2.58 -6.60
N LEU A 59 5.94 -2.43 -5.51
CA LEU A 59 6.53 -3.57 -4.80
C LEU A 59 6.31 -3.55 -3.30
N LEU A 60 6.68 -2.44 -2.64
CA LEU A 60 6.79 -2.43 -1.19
C LEU A 60 5.44 -2.27 -0.48
N LEU A 61 4.51 -1.49 -1.02
CA LEU A 61 3.17 -1.33 -0.47
C LEU A 61 2.37 -2.65 -0.53
N PRO A 62 2.21 -3.33 -1.67
CA PRO A 62 1.52 -4.63 -1.72
C PRO A 62 2.20 -5.68 -0.86
N GLY A 63 3.53 -5.75 -0.88
CA GLY A 63 4.28 -6.65 0.00
C GLY A 63 4.03 -6.37 1.49
N MET A 64 3.96 -5.11 1.89
CA MET A 64 3.62 -4.71 3.25
C MET A 64 2.19 -5.11 3.63
N ILE A 65 1.21 -4.90 2.74
CA ILE A 65 -0.19 -5.29 2.96
C ILE A 65 -0.28 -6.81 3.16
N ALA A 66 0.35 -7.58 2.28
CA ALA A 66 0.39 -9.04 2.39
C ALA A 66 0.98 -9.50 3.73
N LEU A 67 2.08 -8.90 4.18
CA LEU A 67 2.69 -9.23 5.47
C LEU A 67 1.84 -8.78 6.66
N PHE A 68 1.19 -7.63 6.61
CA PHE A 68 0.29 -7.20 7.67
C PHE A 68 -0.90 -8.14 7.83
N CYS A 69 -1.48 -8.58 6.72
CA CYS A 69 -2.58 -9.54 6.71
C CYS A 69 -2.12 -10.89 7.28
N TYR A 70 -0.96 -11.39 6.85
CA TYR A 70 -0.40 -12.63 7.38
C TYR A 70 -0.14 -12.55 8.89
N LEU A 71 0.52 -11.51 9.37
CA LEU A 71 0.79 -11.35 10.80
C LEU A 71 -0.48 -11.23 11.64
N SER A 72 -1.53 -10.64 11.08
CA SER A 72 -2.83 -10.57 11.72
C SER A 72 -3.47 -11.95 11.86
N VAL A 73 -3.43 -12.75 10.80
CA VAL A 73 -3.95 -14.12 10.78
C VAL A 73 -3.11 -15.04 11.67
N ALA A 74 -1.79 -14.97 11.55
CA ALA A 74 -0.88 -15.80 12.35
C ALA A 74 -1.06 -15.58 13.86
N GLN A 75 -1.33 -14.33 14.28
CA GLN A 75 -1.62 -14.02 15.67
C GLN A 75 -2.91 -14.70 16.14
N GLU A 76 -3.96 -14.72 15.32
CA GLU A 76 -5.24 -15.37 15.67
C GLU A 76 -5.10 -16.90 15.67
N LYS A 77 -4.37 -17.48 14.71
CA LYS A 77 -4.06 -18.91 14.69
C LYS A 77 -3.30 -19.35 15.93
N LYS A 78 -2.34 -18.54 16.41
CA LYS A 78 -1.54 -18.85 17.61
C LYS A 78 -2.42 -19.02 18.85
N ILE A 79 -3.50 -18.27 18.98
CA ILE A 79 -4.47 -18.36 20.09
C ILE A 79 -5.68 -19.24 19.74
N LYS A 80 -5.58 -20.08 18.68
CA LYS A 80 -6.65 -20.98 18.24
C LYS A 80 -8.00 -20.29 18.07
N TYR A 81 -8.00 -19.03 17.64
CA TYR A 81 -9.22 -18.19 17.46
C TYR A 81 -10.09 -18.04 18.72
N TYR A 82 -9.52 -18.28 19.89
CA TYR A 82 -10.27 -18.27 21.16
C TYR A 82 -11.08 -16.98 21.34
N HIS A 83 -10.49 -15.81 21.05
CA HIS A 83 -11.20 -14.55 21.14
C HIS A 83 -12.38 -14.43 20.17
N LEU A 84 -12.29 -15.01 18.98
CA LEU A 84 -13.38 -14.97 18.01
C LEU A 84 -14.57 -15.86 18.42
N MET A 85 -14.33 -16.86 19.25
CA MET A 85 -15.36 -17.79 19.75
C MET A 85 -16.03 -17.30 21.04
N THR A 86 -15.30 -16.56 21.87
CA THR A 86 -15.78 -16.11 23.19
C THR A 86 -16.46 -14.76 23.19
N ILE A 87 -16.18 -13.91 22.19
CA ILE A 87 -16.77 -12.57 22.14
C ILE A 87 -18.14 -12.65 21.41
N PRO A 88 -19.24 -12.19 22.01
CA PRO A 88 -20.56 -12.16 21.41
C PRO A 88 -20.67 -11.00 20.38
N THR A 89 -19.85 -11.05 19.34
CA THR A 89 -19.78 -10.02 18.29
C THR A 89 -19.84 -10.68 16.93
N ASP A 90 -20.59 -10.08 16.00
CA ASP A 90 -20.69 -10.56 14.63
C ASP A 90 -19.30 -10.61 13.96
N ARG A 91 -18.97 -11.77 13.39
CA ARG A 91 -17.71 -12.01 12.68
C ARG A 91 -17.45 -11.00 11.54
N ARG A 92 -18.54 -10.54 10.88
CA ARG A 92 -18.44 -9.52 9.82
C ARG A 92 -17.91 -8.19 10.38
N LYS A 93 -18.37 -7.79 11.57
CA LYS A 93 -17.88 -6.55 12.22
C LYS A 93 -16.41 -6.67 12.64
N LEU A 94 -16.00 -7.85 13.10
CA LEU A 94 -14.59 -8.10 13.45
C LEU A 94 -13.70 -8.03 12.20
N LEU A 95 -14.14 -8.62 11.08
CA LEU A 95 -13.41 -8.54 9.81
C LEU A 95 -13.33 -7.11 9.30
N LEU A 96 -14.44 -6.37 9.31
CA LEU A 96 -14.47 -4.96 8.92
C LEU A 96 -13.54 -4.10 9.79
N GLY A 97 -13.56 -4.30 11.10
CA GLY A 97 -12.65 -3.60 12.01
C GLY A 97 -11.18 -3.87 11.72
N LYS A 98 -10.85 -5.11 11.34
CA LYS A 98 -9.50 -5.49 10.90
C LYS A 98 -9.11 -4.81 9.59
N ILE A 99 -10.01 -4.81 8.59
CA ILE A 99 -9.79 -4.13 7.30
C ILE A 99 -9.55 -2.62 7.52
N ILE A 100 -10.41 -1.97 8.32
CA ILE A 100 -10.28 -0.55 8.64
C ILE A 100 -8.96 -0.27 9.35
N TYR A 101 -8.57 -1.12 10.30
CA TYR A 101 -7.32 -0.94 11.03
C TYR A 101 -6.08 -1.09 10.12
N ILE A 102 -6.07 -2.10 9.23
CA ILE A 102 -4.99 -2.27 8.25
C ILE A 102 -4.97 -1.10 7.27
N GLY A 103 -6.14 -0.64 6.78
CA GLY A 103 -6.25 0.55 5.94
C GLY A 103 -5.69 1.82 6.60
N TYR A 104 -5.92 2.00 7.91
CA TYR A 104 -5.29 3.07 8.67
C TYR A 104 -3.76 2.96 8.70
N MET A 105 -3.21 1.74 8.85
CA MET A 105 -1.76 1.52 8.82
C MET A 105 -1.18 1.83 7.43
N ILE A 106 -1.89 1.48 6.35
CA ILE A 106 -1.52 1.81 4.97
C ILE A 106 -1.49 3.33 4.78
N LEU A 107 -2.54 4.04 5.20
CA LEU A 107 -2.60 5.50 5.13
C LEU A 107 -1.40 6.14 5.84
N PHE A 108 -1.08 5.68 7.05
CA PHE A 108 0.03 6.22 7.82
C PHE A 108 1.38 5.97 7.12
N SER A 109 1.59 4.78 6.54
CA SER A 109 2.81 4.48 5.78
C SER A 109 2.89 5.32 4.49
N ASN A 110 1.77 5.53 3.78
CA ASN A 110 1.71 6.42 2.62
C ASN A 110 2.08 7.87 2.97
N VAL A 111 1.65 8.37 4.15
CA VAL A 111 2.04 9.70 4.65
C VAL A 111 3.54 9.78 4.94
N ILE A 112 4.14 8.73 5.50
CA ILE A 112 5.60 8.67 5.73
C ILE A 112 6.34 8.74 4.39
N VAL A 113 5.90 7.96 3.40
CA VAL A 113 6.50 7.97 2.05
C VAL A 113 6.36 9.34 1.38
N PHE A 114 5.18 9.95 1.48
CA PHE A 114 4.96 11.32 1.00
C PHE A 114 5.95 12.32 1.63
N ALA A 115 6.09 12.29 2.96
CA ALA A 115 7.00 13.18 3.66
C ALA A 115 8.45 12.94 3.23
N GLY A 116 8.89 11.66 3.15
CA GLY A 116 10.26 11.32 2.76
C GLY A 116 10.57 11.61 1.29
N ALA A 117 9.63 11.34 0.38
CA ALA A 117 9.79 11.67 -1.05
C ALA A 117 9.85 13.18 -1.26
N THR A 118 9.00 13.95 -0.57
CA THR A 118 8.95 15.41 -0.67
C THR A 118 10.20 16.05 -0.06
N LEU A 119 10.57 15.67 1.16
CA LEU A 119 11.77 16.19 1.81
C LEU A 119 13.04 15.80 1.05
N GLY A 120 13.16 14.53 0.65
CA GLY A 120 14.28 14.08 -0.16
C GLY A 120 14.35 14.76 -1.52
N GLY A 121 13.20 14.97 -2.17
CA GLY A 121 13.11 15.73 -3.41
C GLY A 121 13.60 17.17 -3.26
N PHE A 122 13.19 17.87 -2.21
CA PHE A 122 13.70 19.23 -1.95
C PHE A 122 15.22 19.27 -1.69
N LEU A 123 15.74 18.30 -0.95
CA LEU A 123 17.18 18.23 -0.66
C LEU A 123 18.02 17.90 -1.90
N LEU A 124 17.46 17.10 -2.81
CA LEU A 124 18.13 16.62 -4.02
C LEU A 124 17.73 17.41 -5.29
N THR A 125 17.03 18.54 -5.11
CA THR A 125 16.60 19.46 -6.20
C THR A 125 15.68 18.81 -7.26
N THR A 126 14.92 17.77 -6.88
CA THR A 126 13.92 17.17 -7.77
C THR A 126 12.57 17.91 -7.66
N HIS A 127 11.86 18.02 -8.77
CA HIS A 127 10.56 18.67 -8.78
C HIS A 127 9.48 17.70 -8.34
N VAL A 128 9.00 17.84 -7.11
CA VAL A 128 7.88 17.01 -6.60
C VAL A 128 6.57 17.77 -6.72
N PRO A 129 5.57 17.28 -7.45
CA PRO A 129 4.24 17.89 -7.48
C PRO A 129 3.51 17.64 -6.15
N VAL A 130 3.75 18.50 -5.14
CA VAL A 130 3.26 18.29 -3.77
C VAL A 130 1.74 18.08 -3.71
N LYS A 131 0.96 18.82 -4.51
CA LYS A 131 -0.50 18.64 -4.59
C LYS A 131 -0.87 17.27 -5.15
N GLY A 132 -0.23 16.87 -6.25
CA GLY A 132 -0.43 15.54 -6.85
C GLY A 132 -0.03 14.42 -5.88
N ALA A 133 1.09 14.57 -5.20
CA ALA A 133 1.57 13.61 -4.21
C ALA A 133 0.62 13.47 -3.00
N LEU A 134 -0.01 14.55 -2.54
CA LEU A 134 -1.01 14.49 -1.47
C LEU A 134 -2.28 13.73 -1.92
N ILE A 135 -2.74 13.99 -3.15
CA ILE A 135 -3.86 13.24 -3.75
C ILE A 135 -3.48 11.77 -3.93
N ALA A 136 -2.24 11.49 -4.35
CA ALA A 136 -1.73 10.14 -4.51
C ALA A 136 -1.77 9.33 -3.20
N VAL A 137 -1.45 9.93 -2.05
CA VAL A 137 -1.57 9.28 -0.72
C VAL A 137 -2.99 8.76 -0.47
N LEU A 138 -3.98 9.61 -0.68
CA LEU A 138 -5.39 9.25 -0.45
C LEU A 138 -5.85 8.22 -1.48
N PHE A 139 -5.52 8.44 -2.74
CA PHE A 139 -5.90 7.55 -3.82
C PHE A 139 -5.29 6.14 -3.66
N LEU A 140 -3.99 6.03 -3.37
CA LEU A 140 -3.34 4.75 -3.09
C LEU A 140 -3.96 4.04 -1.89
N THR A 141 -4.25 4.79 -0.82
CA THR A 141 -4.88 4.19 0.36
C THR A 141 -6.23 3.56 0.02
N VAL A 142 -7.07 4.25 -0.75
CA VAL A 142 -8.40 3.73 -1.12
C VAL A 142 -8.31 2.63 -2.15
N SER A 143 -7.47 2.81 -3.19
CA SER A 143 -7.34 1.86 -4.29
C SER A 143 -6.73 0.53 -3.87
N GLU A 144 -5.95 0.47 -2.78
CA GLU A 144 -5.35 -0.77 -2.28
C GLU A 144 -6.19 -1.49 -1.21
N LEU A 145 -7.34 -0.93 -0.78
CA LEU A 145 -8.21 -1.58 0.21
C LEU A 145 -8.73 -2.94 -0.23
N TRP A 146 -8.89 -3.17 -1.54
CA TRP A 146 -9.35 -4.45 -2.08
C TRP A 146 -8.35 -5.58 -1.83
N GLU A 147 -7.06 -5.27 -1.75
CA GLU A 147 -6.01 -6.26 -1.52
C GLU A 147 -6.11 -6.88 -0.12
N ILE A 148 -6.57 -6.11 0.88
CA ILE A 148 -6.66 -6.56 2.27
C ILE A 148 -7.50 -7.84 2.43
N PRO A 149 -8.77 -7.91 1.97
CA PRO A 149 -9.56 -9.13 2.11
C PRO A 149 -8.98 -10.31 1.33
N VAL A 150 -8.37 -10.07 0.16
CA VAL A 150 -7.69 -11.10 -0.63
C VAL A 150 -6.48 -11.65 0.13
N ALA A 151 -5.61 -10.77 0.63
CA ALA A 151 -4.43 -11.13 1.39
C ALA A 151 -4.77 -11.82 2.72
N LEU A 152 -5.85 -11.43 3.40
CA LEU A 152 -6.35 -12.12 4.59
C LEU A 152 -6.79 -13.56 4.27
N PHE A 153 -7.54 -13.74 3.19
CA PHE A 153 -7.98 -15.06 2.74
C PHE A 153 -6.79 -15.95 2.35
N LEU A 154 -5.85 -15.43 1.55
CA LEU A 154 -4.66 -16.17 1.15
C LEU A 154 -3.79 -16.55 2.34
N SER A 155 -3.60 -15.64 3.29
CA SER A 155 -2.86 -15.89 4.53
C SER A 155 -3.49 -16.98 5.38
N GLU A 156 -4.83 -16.99 5.44
CA GLU A 156 -5.58 -17.98 6.20
C GLU A 156 -5.45 -19.36 5.58
N ARG A 157 -5.58 -19.48 4.27
CA ARG A 157 -5.65 -20.75 3.56
C ARG A 157 -4.30 -21.32 3.20
N PHE A 158 -3.38 -20.48 2.73
CA PHE A 158 -2.13 -20.90 2.10
C PHE A 158 -0.86 -20.43 2.83
N GLY A 159 -0.99 -19.52 3.80
CA GLY A 159 0.15 -19.02 4.57
C GLY A 159 0.88 -17.84 3.92
N MET A 160 2.06 -17.52 4.48
CA MET A 160 2.80 -16.28 4.15
C MET A 160 3.33 -16.27 2.71
N ILE A 161 3.98 -17.37 2.31
CA ILE A 161 4.72 -17.41 1.04
C ILE A 161 3.77 -17.25 -0.14
N VAL A 162 2.70 -18.06 -0.18
CA VAL A 162 1.71 -18.00 -1.27
C VAL A 162 1.01 -16.64 -1.29
N ASN A 163 0.61 -16.12 -0.11
CA ASN A 163 0.01 -14.80 -0.02
C ASN A 163 0.91 -13.72 -0.63
N LEU A 164 2.18 -13.67 -0.23
CA LEU A 164 3.13 -12.67 -0.72
C LEU A 164 3.33 -12.78 -2.24
N PHE A 165 3.57 -14.01 -2.75
CA PHE A 165 3.76 -14.22 -4.18
C PHE A 165 2.53 -13.86 -5.01
N VAL A 166 1.34 -14.22 -4.57
CA VAL A 166 0.10 -13.92 -5.31
C VAL A 166 -0.17 -12.42 -5.33
N CYS A 167 -0.05 -11.73 -4.17
CA CYS A 167 -0.24 -10.27 -4.12
C CYS A 167 0.76 -9.54 -5.02
N LEU A 168 2.04 -9.89 -4.93
CA LEU A 168 3.07 -9.29 -5.80
C LEU A 168 2.85 -9.62 -7.27
N PHE A 169 2.45 -10.84 -7.61
CA PHE A 169 2.15 -11.22 -8.99
C PHE A 169 0.98 -10.40 -9.57
N ILE A 170 -0.09 -10.21 -8.81
CA ILE A 170 -1.24 -9.39 -9.23
C ILE A 170 -0.78 -7.94 -9.44
N THR A 171 0.05 -7.40 -8.56
CA THR A 171 0.55 -6.02 -8.68
C THR A 171 1.46 -5.84 -9.88
N VAL A 172 2.42 -6.75 -10.10
CA VAL A 172 3.31 -6.71 -11.27
C VAL A 172 2.51 -6.84 -12.56
N SER A 173 1.49 -7.71 -12.58
CA SER A 173 0.56 -7.80 -13.72
C SER A 173 -0.16 -6.45 -13.95
N GLY A 174 -0.52 -5.75 -12.87
CA GLY A 174 -1.09 -4.40 -12.91
C GLY A 174 -0.17 -3.38 -13.58
N VAL A 175 1.14 -3.42 -13.29
CA VAL A 175 2.14 -2.55 -13.93
C VAL A 175 2.16 -2.75 -15.46
N VAL A 176 2.15 -3.99 -15.92
CA VAL A 176 2.16 -4.32 -17.36
C VAL A 176 0.85 -3.88 -18.01
N ILE A 177 -0.29 -4.22 -17.42
CA ILE A 177 -1.62 -3.94 -17.97
C ILE A 177 -1.94 -2.44 -17.94
N SER A 178 -1.42 -1.69 -16.98
CA SER A 178 -1.64 -0.24 -16.85
C SER A 178 -1.20 0.56 -18.09
N GLN A 179 -0.29 0.02 -18.90
CA GLN A 179 0.19 0.64 -20.12
C GLN A 179 -0.68 0.29 -21.36
N THR A 180 -1.63 -0.59 -21.20
CA THR A 180 -2.52 -1.04 -22.28
C THR A 180 -3.87 -0.29 -22.28
N ARG A 181 -4.65 -0.42 -23.34
CA ARG A 181 -6.00 0.17 -23.42
C ARG A 181 -7.03 -0.48 -22.50
N ILE A 182 -6.74 -1.68 -21.99
CA ILE A 182 -7.64 -2.47 -21.15
C ILE A 182 -7.29 -2.38 -19.65
N TRP A 183 -6.54 -1.36 -19.24
CA TRP A 183 -6.06 -1.17 -17.86
C TRP A 183 -7.18 -1.19 -16.81
N TYR A 184 -8.37 -0.73 -17.14
CA TYR A 184 -9.54 -0.68 -16.25
C TYR A 184 -10.10 -2.05 -15.86
N VAL A 185 -9.73 -3.11 -16.56
CA VAL A 185 -10.20 -4.48 -16.29
C VAL A 185 -9.55 -5.05 -15.01
N LEU A 186 -8.31 -4.68 -14.76
CA LEU A 186 -7.56 -5.19 -13.61
C LEU A 186 -7.48 -4.12 -12.50
N VAL A 187 -8.04 -4.42 -11.34
CA VAL A 187 -8.11 -3.48 -10.20
C VAL A 187 -6.73 -2.98 -9.79
N SER A 188 -5.70 -3.85 -9.81
CA SER A 188 -4.33 -3.47 -9.49
C SER A 188 -3.66 -2.56 -10.53
N ALA A 189 -4.18 -2.48 -11.76
CA ALA A 189 -3.68 -1.56 -12.78
C ALA A 189 -4.18 -0.12 -12.59
N ILE A 190 -5.29 0.06 -11.87
CA ILE A 190 -5.89 1.38 -11.62
C ILE A 190 -4.92 2.30 -10.85
N PRO A 191 -4.37 1.91 -9.67
CA PRO A 191 -3.40 2.76 -8.98
C PRO A 191 -2.17 3.04 -9.84
N MET A 192 -1.65 2.05 -10.57
CA MET A 192 -0.49 2.23 -11.45
C MET A 192 -0.72 3.29 -12.52
N ARG A 193 -1.89 3.25 -13.18
CA ARG A 193 -2.26 4.21 -14.22
C ARG A 193 -2.48 5.61 -13.67
N MET A 194 -3.18 5.73 -12.53
CA MET A 194 -3.50 7.02 -11.92
C MET A 194 -2.28 7.74 -11.32
N MET A 195 -1.22 7.00 -10.97
CA MET A 195 0.02 7.64 -10.52
C MET A 195 0.72 8.42 -11.63
N CYS A 196 0.51 8.06 -12.91
CA CYS A 196 1.13 8.78 -14.03
C CYS A 196 0.77 10.27 -14.08
N PRO A 197 -0.51 10.67 -14.14
CA PRO A 197 -0.89 12.09 -14.14
C PRO A 197 -0.69 12.79 -12.78
N LEU A 198 -0.74 12.06 -11.65
CA LEU A 198 -0.61 12.64 -10.32
C LEU A 198 0.83 12.98 -9.95
N LEU A 199 1.76 12.11 -10.32
CA LEU A 199 3.16 12.18 -9.90
C LEU A 199 4.12 12.45 -11.07
N HIS A 200 3.62 12.44 -12.31
CA HIS A 200 4.43 12.48 -13.53
C HIS A 200 5.46 11.34 -13.61
N VAL A 201 5.11 10.16 -13.08
CA VAL A 201 5.94 8.96 -13.06
C VAL A 201 5.28 7.88 -13.90
N LEU A 202 6.01 7.32 -14.83
CA LEU A 202 5.57 6.18 -15.64
C LEU A 202 5.60 4.89 -14.81
N PRO A 203 4.79 3.85 -15.18
CA PRO A 203 4.78 2.59 -14.46
C PRO A 203 6.14 1.85 -14.45
N ASN A 204 7.05 2.22 -15.34
CA ASN A 204 8.43 1.72 -15.39
C ASN A 204 9.40 2.51 -14.49
N GLY A 205 8.93 3.51 -13.76
CA GLY A 205 9.73 4.31 -12.83
C GLY A 205 10.45 5.51 -13.44
N LEU A 206 10.31 5.74 -14.74
CA LEU A 206 10.88 6.90 -15.40
C LEU A 206 9.97 8.12 -15.27
N ALA A 207 10.56 9.32 -15.26
CA ALA A 207 9.81 10.55 -15.35
C ALA A 207 9.04 10.61 -16.69
N ALA A 208 7.79 11.04 -16.63
CA ALA A 208 6.97 11.16 -17.82
C ALA A 208 7.30 12.44 -18.58
N GLU A 209 7.67 12.31 -19.86
CA GLU A 209 7.88 13.45 -20.74
C GLU A 209 6.57 14.19 -21.06
N ALA A 210 6.65 15.48 -21.27
CA ALA A 210 5.51 16.29 -21.67
C ALA A 210 4.94 15.80 -23.02
N GLY A 211 3.62 15.49 -23.05
CA GLY A 211 2.95 14.93 -24.23
C GLY A 211 2.83 13.40 -24.24
N ASN A 212 3.29 12.71 -23.20
CA ASN A 212 3.07 11.28 -23.10
C ASN A 212 1.55 10.97 -22.91
N PRO A 213 0.95 10.08 -23.71
CA PRO A 213 -0.49 9.78 -23.63
C PRO A 213 -0.92 9.17 -22.26
N LEU A 214 0.03 8.69 -21.45
CA LEU A 214 -0.24 8.22 -20.10
C LEU A 214 -0.49 9.35 -19.08
N LEU A 215 -0.16 10.58 -19.45
CA LEU A 215 -0.43 11.77 -18.62
C LEU A 215 -1.83 12.34 -18.85
N ASP A 216 -2.51 11.90 -19.92
CA ASP A 216 -3.84 12.39 -20.24
C ASP A 216 -4.88 11.82 -19.28
N THR A 217 -5.51 12.71 -18.50
CA THR A 217 -6.60 12.36 -17.57
C THR A 217 -7.94 12.18 -18.30
N GLY A 218 -8.04 12.55 -19.57
CA GLY A 218 -9.25 12.45 -20.38
C GLY A 218 -9.57 11.03 -20.88
N VAL A 219 -8.77 10.03 -20.53
CA VAL A 219 -8.97 8.61 -20.89
C VAL A 219 -9.57 7.83 -19.69
N ILE A 220 -10.25 8.52 -18.79
CA ILE A 220 -11.05 7.93 -17.72
C ILE A 220 -12.51 7.89 -18.16
#